data_84d6160e85eda02fad1a80b5ee953432
#
_entry.id   84d6160e85eda02fad1a80b5ee953432
#
_cell.length_a   1.000
_cell.length_b   1.000
_cell.length_c   1.000
_cell.angle_alpha   90.00
_cell.angle_beta   90.00
_cell.angle_gamma   90.00
#
_symmetry.space_group_name_H-M   'P 1'
#
loop_
_entity.id
_entity.type
_entity.pdbx_description
1 polymer ?
#
loop_
_entity_poly.entity_id
_entity_poly.type
_entity_poly.pdbx_seq_one_letter_code
_entity_poly.pdbx_strand_id
1 'polypeptide(L)'
;MLRLNPSTLSIAFGQQLLVDAAHLKPTFETTLLPLISKRSLDPTLQRSNSGSIGLGSALSLFLASQKRDPMLIAEVGTYIGNSAAAMGCGTGLNGNAVQLITCDMHPCTQQPFAGLQLPEGSKAQVVQGSSTQMFEFLASKGAKIDMLHLDGRLMKEDLQLLGKLLKPDTLIALDDCEGDEKGHMNLDLLRRAGLIQQHAFVEPFPRELFRLWGLETRSVTGFLLPQSSISFTRQ
;
A
#
# COMPACT_ATOMS: atom_id res chain seq x y z
N MET A 1 -6.00 -28.82 7.64
CA MET A 1 -5.71 -27.37 7.54
C MET A 1 -6.85 -26.63 8.24
N LEU A 2 -6.64 -26.11 9.43
CA LEU A 2 -7.64 -25.34 10.17
C LEU A 2 -7.88 -24.02 9.41
N ARG A 3 -9.09 -23.83 8.89
CA ARG A 3 -9.51 -22.53 8.37
C ARG A 3 -9.70 -21.61 9.58
N LEU A 4 -8.76 -20.69 9.80
CA LEU A 4 -8.92 -19.67 10.82
C LEU A 4 -10.08 -18.75 10.46
N ASN A 5 -10.88 -18.37 11.45
CA ASN A 5 -11.93 -17.37 11.29
C ASN A 5 -11.27 -16.04 10.84
N PRO A 6 -11.87 -15.23 9.94
CA PRO A 6 -11.37 -13.91 9.56
C PRO A 6 -10.97 -13.01 10.73
N SER A 7 -11.69 -13.08 11.86
CA SER A 7 -11.33 -12.34 13.07
C SER A 7 -10.02 -12.80 13.72
N THR A 8 -9.73 -14.10 13.66
CA THR A 8 -8.46 -14.66 14.17
C THR A 8 -7.27 -14.25 13.30
N LEU A 9 -7.50 -14.13 12.00
CA LEU A 9 -6.54 -13.65 11.02
C LEU A 9 -6.18 -12.18 11.22
N SER A 10 -7.19 -11.35 11.43
CA SER A 10 -7.02 -9.93 11.76
C SER A 10 -6.13 -9.76 12.98
N ILE A 11 -6.43 -10.51 14.04
CA ILE A 11 -5.68 -10.46 15.31
C ILE A 11 -4.23 -10.91 15.08
N ALA A 12 -4.01 -12.02 14.40
CA ALA A 12 -2.66 -12.55 14.16
C ALA A 12 -1.81 -11.61 13.29
N PHE A 13 -2.40 -11.02 12.25
CA PHE A 13 -1.69 -10.07 11.41
C PHE A 13 -1.37 -8.78 12.16
N GLY A 14 -2.36 -8.22 12.88
CA GLY A 14 -2.16 -7.03 13.69
C GLY A 14 -1.10 -7.24 14.78
N GLN A 15 -1.13 -8.38 15.47
CA GLN A 15 -0.12 -8.74 16.47
C GLN A 15 1.28 -8.87 15.86
N GLN A 16 1.40 -9.49 14.68
CA GLN A 16 2.68 -9.61 14.01
C GLN A 16 3.22 -8.25 13.57
N LEU A 17 2.37 -7.39 13.00
CA LEU A 17 2.80 -6.03 12.64
C LEU A 17 3.18 -5.20 13.89
N LEU A 18 2.56 -5.44 15.05
CA LEU A 18 2.97 -4.80 16.31
C LEU A 18 4.37 -5.22 16.74
N VAL A 19 4.68 -6.51 16.63
CA VAL A 19 6.04 -7.03 16.92
C VAL A 19 7.03 -6.45 15.94
N ASP A 20 6.71 -6.47 14.64
CA ASP A 20 7.56 -5.93 13.58
C ASP A 20 7.75 -4.41 13.76
N ALA A 21 6.69 -3.68 14.15
CA ALA A 21 6.77 -2.25 14.45
C ALA A 21 7.72 -1.92 15.60
N ALA A 22 7.74 -2.72 16.66
CA ALA A 22 8.65 -2.50 17.77
C ALA A 22 10.13 -2.58 17.34
N HIS A 23 10.45 -3.44 16.36
CA HIS A 23 11.79 -3.60 15.82
C HIS A 23 12.12 -2.61 14.71
N LEU A 24 11.17 -2.32 13.82
CA LEU A 24 11.40 -1.54 12.60
C LEU A 24 11.05 -0.06 12.74
N LYS A 25 10.35 0.35 13.81
CA LYS A 25 10.03 1.77 14.06
C LYS A 25 11.28 2.67 14.06
N PRO A 26 12.40 2.31 14.70
CA PRO A 26 13.61 3.13 14.61
C PRO A 26 14.13 3.30 13.17
N THR A 27 14.05 2.25 12.36
CA THR A 27 14.43 2.31 10.94
C THR A 27 13.45 3.21 10.16
N PHE A 28 12.16 3.08 10.39
CA PHE A 28 11.14 3.97 9.82
C PHE A 28 11.43 5.44 10.18
N GLU A 29 11.73 5.73 11.44
CA GLU A 29 11.99 7.09 11.92
C GLU A 29 13.29 7.69 11.37
N THR A 30 14.30 6.89 11.10
CA THR A 30 15.59 7.38 10.60
C THR A 30 15.66 7.45 9.07
N THR A 31 14.93 6.60 8.36
CA THR A 31 15.02 6.51 6.88
C THR A 31 13.83 7.13 6.17
N LEU A 32 12.61 6.81 6.60
CA LEU A 32 11.41 7.21 5.88
C LEU A 32 10.78 8.50 6.43
N LEU A 33 10.73 8.68 7.73
CA LEU A 33 10.11 9.86 8.34
C LEU A 33 10.73 11.18 7.87
N PRO A 34 12.07 11.34 7.75
CA PRO A 34 12.67 12.55 7.21
C PRO A 34 12.28 12.81 5.75
N LEU A 35 12.18 11.74 4.94
CA LEU A 35 11.78 11.84 3.54
C LEU A 35 10.33 12.31 3.40
N ILE A 36 9.39 11.70 4.15
CA ILE A 36 7.98 12.08 4.19
C ILE A 36 7.83 13.53 4.68
N SER A 37 8.50 13.89 5.77
CA SER A 37 8.44 15.23 6.34
C SER A 37 8.94 16.30 5.36
N LYS A 38 10.06 16.03 4.68
CA LYS A 38 10.60 16.93 3.65
C LYS A 38 9.60 17.15 2.51
N ARG A 39 8.98 16.08 2.01
CA ARG A 39 7.99 16.15 0.93
C ARG A 39 6.71 16.87 1.36
N SER A 40 6.23 16.58 2.57
CA SER A 40 5.03 17.20 3.11
C SER A 40 5.20 18.70 3.40
N LEU A 41 6.42 19.17 3.57
CA LEU A 41 6.74 20.59 3.77
C LEU A 41 7.11 21.35 2.47
N ASP A 42 7.30 20.62 1.36
CA ASP A 42 7.67 21.24 0.09
C ASP A 42 6.45 21.88 -0.60
N PRO A 43 6.36 23.22 -0.66
CA PRO A 43 5.21 23.90 -1.24
C PRO A 43 5.09 23.67 -2.75
N THR A 44 6.16 23.23 -3.41
CA THR A 44 6.15 22.93 -4.85
C THR A 44 5.46 21.61 -5.17
N LEU A 45 5.38 20.69 -4.19
CA LEU A 45 4.73 19.41 -4.29
C LEU A 45 3.25 19.47 -3.87
N GLN A 46 2.89 20.39 -3.00
CA GLN A 46 1.52 20.53 -2.45
C GLN A 46 0.67 21.48 -3.28
N ARG A 47 0.33 21.10 -4.51
CA ARG A 47 -0.48 21.96 -5.39
C ARG A 47 -1.99 21.68 -5.37
N SER A 48 -2.44 20.66 -4.66
CA SER A 48 -3.86 20.30 -4.57
C SER A 48 -4.28 20.09 -3.11
N ASN A 49 -5.58 20.23 -2.84
CA ASN A 49 -6.17 19.99 -1.52
C ASN A 49 -6.30 18.49 -1.18
N SER A 50 -5.80 17.59 -2.03
CA SER A 50 -5.76 16.16 -1.70
C SER A 50 -4.71 15.94 -0.60
N GLY A 51 -5.11 15.33 0.49
CA GLY A 51 -4.20 15.02 1.59
C GLY A 51 -3.18 13.95 1.22
N SER A 52 -1.98 14.05 1.77
CA SER A 52 -1.05 12.92 1.78
C SER A 52 -1.47 11.93 2.86
N ILE A 53 -1.11 10.66 2.71
CA ILE A 53 -1.32 9.65 3.76
C ILE A 53 -0.72 10.11 5.09
N GLY A 54 -1.39 9.77 6.20
CA GLY A 54 -0.88 10.01 7.55
C GLY A 54 0.33 9.13 7.87
N LEU A 55 1.11 9.52 8.89
CA LEU A 55 2.30 8.77 9.30
C LEU A 55 1.97 7.36 9.76
N GLY A 56 0.81 7.14 10.38
CA GLY A 56 0.33 5.82 10.76
C GLY A 56 0.07 4.92 9.56
N SER A 57 -0.57 5.45 8.50
CA SER A 57 -0.76 4.75 7.23
C SER A 57 0.58 4.45 6.57
N ALA A 58 1.51 5.40 6.58
CA ALA A 58 2.86 5.21 6.04
C ALA A 58 3.62 4.08 6.76
N LEU A 59 3.56 4.04 8.10
CA LEU A 59 4.15 2.95 8.89
C LEU A 59 3.50 1.61 8.54
N SER A 60 2.17 1.56 8.44
CA SER A 60 1.43 0.34 8.09
C SER A 60 1.85 -0.21 6.72
N LEU A 61 1.96 0.66 5.71
CA LEU A 61 2.40 0.30 4.36
C LEU A 61 3.87 -0.16 4.34
N PHE A 62 4.74 0.53 5.08
CA PHE A 62 6.16 0.16 5.24
C PHE A 62 6.32 -1.25 5.83
N LEU A 63 5.62 -1.55 6.93
CA LEU A 63 5.66 -2.86 7.57
C LEU A 63 5.04 -3.96 6.70
N ALA A 64 3.90 -3.68 6.07
CA ALA A 64 3.23 -4.64 5.22
C ALA A 64 4.05 -4.98 3.97
N SER A 65 4.70 -4.00 3.35
CA SER A 65 5.56 -4.21 2.19
C SER A 65 6.87 -4.93 2.57
N GLN A 66 7.47 -4.60 3.71
CA GLN A 66 8.61 -5.35 4.22
C GLN A 66 8.26 -6.83 4.46
N LYS A 67 7.12 -7.09 5.09
CA LYS A 67 6.66 -8.44 5.37
C LYS A 67 6.27 -9.22 4.12
N ARG A 68 5.63 -8.55 3.16
CA ARG A 68 5.17 -9.19 1.91
C ARG A 68 6.31 -9.44 0.92
N ASP A 69 7.33 -8.59 0.96
CA ASP A 69 8.47 -8.62 0.02
C ASP A 69 8.04 -8.68 -1.46
N PRO A 70 7.25 -7.70 -1.93
CA PRO A 70 6.67 -7.74 -3.26
C PRO A 70 7.71 -7.45 -4.33
N MET A 71 7.69 -8.20 -5.45
CA MET A 71 8.46 -7.90 -6.66
C MET A 71 7.79 -6.80 -7.50
N LEU A 72 6.44 -6.74 -7.49
CA LEU A 72 5.67 -5.71 -8.19
C LEU A 72 4.64 -5.08 -7.26
N ILE A 73 4.81 -3.78 -7.03
CA ILE A 73 3.85 -2.93 -6.35
C ILE A 73 3.15 -2.06 -7.40
N ALA A 74 1.81 -2.07 -7.40
CA ALA A 74 1.00 -1.14 -8.16
C ALA A 74 0.24 -0.21 -7.21
N GLU A 75 0.17 1.08 -7.55
CA GLU A 75 -0.51 2.08 -6.73
C GLU A 75 -1.41 2.99 -7.56
N VAL A 76 -2.63 3.20 -7.09
CA VAL A 76 -3.57 4.21 -7.63
C VAL A 76 -3.63 5.39 -6.69
N GLY A 77 -3.20 6.56 -7.16
CA GLY A 77 -3.08 7.78 -6.35
C GLY A 77 -1.65 8.01 -5.87
N THR A 78 -0.82 8.63 -6.69
CA THR A 78 0.58 8.92 -6.36
C THR A 78 0.74 10.14 -5.46
N TYR A 79 0.02 11.21 -5.78
CA TYR A 79 0.15 12.54 -5.17
C TYR A 79 1.63 12.96 -5.01
N ILE A 80 2.13 13.15 -3.79
CA ILE A 80 3.54 13.50 -3.53
C ILE A 80 4.43 12.27 -3.31
N GLY A 81 3.90 11.06 -3.41
CA GLY A 81 4.62 9.79 -3.35
C GLY A 81 5.02 9.31 -1.96
N ASN A 82 4.33 9.74 -0.89
CA ASN A 82 4.64 9.30 0.47
C ASN A 82 4.32 7.82 0.69
N SER A 83 3.19 7.32 0.20
CA SER A 83 2.82 5.91 0.21
C SER A 83 3.77 5.05 -0.61
N ALA A 84 4.10 5.52 -1.82
CA ALA A 84 5.09 4.87 -2.68
C ALA A 84 6.48 4.76 -1.99
N ALA A 85 6.90 5.84 -1.31
CA ALA A 85 8.14 5.83 -0.53
C ALA A 85 8.08 4.85 0.65
N ALA A 86 6.94 4.79 1.36
CA ALA A 86 6.75 3.87 2.47
C ALA A 86 6.88 2.41 2.00
N MET A 87 6.17 2.05 0.93
CA MET A 87 6.21 0.70 0.37
C MET A 87 7.59 0.35 -0.19
N GLY A 88 8.21 1.29 -0.93
CA GLY A 88 9.54 1.09 -1.50
C GLY A 88 10.63 0.92 -0.43
N CYS A 89 10.63 1.76 0.61
CA CYS A 89 11.57 1.62 1.73
C CYS A 89 11.36 0.32 2.50
N GLY A 90 10.09 -0.08 2.76
CA GLY A 90 9.80 -1.33 3.45
C GLY A 90 10.33 -2.55 2.69
N THR A 91 10.03 -2.66 1.40
CA THR A 91 10.57 -3.73 0.55
C THR A 91 12.10 -3.67 0.46
N GLY A 92 12.65 -2.45 0.39
CA GLY A 92 14.10 -2.24 0.32
C GLY A 92 14.91 -2.84 1.47
N LEU A 93 14.29 -3.00 2.66
CA LEU A 93 14.96 -3.64 3.80
C LEU A 93 15.31 -5.11 3.57
N ASN A 94 14.62 -5.76 2.65
CA ASN A 94 14.89 -7.15 2.31
C ASN A 94 16.03 -7.30 1.28
N GLY A 95 16.50 -6.19 0.68
CA GLY A 95 17.55 -6.18 -0.33
C GLY A 95 17.13 -6.69 -1.71
N ASN A 96 15.86 -7.08 -1.90
CA ASN A 96 15.34 -7.59 -3.16
C ASN A 96 14.91 -6.44 -4.08
N ALA A 97 15.14 -6.62 -5.39
CA ALA A 97 14.70 -5.64 -6.38
C ALA A 97 13.17 -5.58 -6.48
N VAL A 98 12.62 -4.38 -6.56
CA VAL A 98 11.18 -4.13 -6.65
C VAL A 98 10.85 -3.26 -7.86
N GLN A 99 9.73 -3.57 -8.52
CA GLN A 99 9.10 -2.66 -9.48
C GLN A 99 7.97 -1.93 -8.79
N LEU A 100 8.08 -0.61 -8.68
CA LEU A 100 7.07 0.25 -8.08
C LEU A 100 6.43 1.10 -9.18
N ILE A 101 5.18 0.81 -9.51
CA ILE A 101 4.44 1.49 -10.57
C ILE A 101 3.21 2.14 -9.96
N THR A 102 3.12 3.45 -10.10
CA THR A 102 2.03 4.23 -9.56
C THR A 102 1.38 5.08 -10.63
N CYS A 103 0.13 5.49 -10.46
CA CYS A 103 -0.55 6.40 -11.38
C CYS A 103 -1.20 7.56 -10.66
N ASP A 104 -1.26 8.69 -11.36
CA ASP A 104 -2.02 9.86 -10.95
C ASP A 104 -2.47 10.67 -12.16
N MET A 105 -3.69 11.17 -12.12
CA MET A 105 -4.20 12.07 -13.15
C MET A 105 -3.63 13.49 -13.00
N HIS A 106 -3.10 13.82 -11.83
CA HIS A 106 -2.62 15.16 -11.52
C HIS A 106 -1.15 15.35 -11.97
N PRO A 107 -0.82 16.43 -12.70
CA PRO A 107 0.52 16.65 -13.23
C PRO A 107 1.57 17.02 -12.17
N CYS A 108 1.20 17.14 -10.90
CA CYS A 108 2.14 17.50 -9.83
C CYS A 108 3.07 16.37 -9.38
N THR A 109 2.90 15.18 -9.91
CA THR A 109 3.65 13.97 -9.53
C THR A 109 4.96 13.77 -10.30
N GLN A 110 5.59 14.84 -10.79
CA GLN A 110 6.76 14.72 -11.66
C GLN A 110 8.00 14.07 -11.01
N GLN A 111 8.10 14.11 -9.68
CA GLN A 111 9.24 13.53 -8.95
C GLN A 111 8.84 12.83 -7.64
N PRO A 112 7.82 11.95 -7.63
CA PRO A 112 7.35 11.33 -6.39
C PRO A 112 8.39 10.38 -5.79
N PHE A 113 9.39 9.97 -6.56
CA PHE A 113 10.48 9.07 -6.12
C PHE A 113 11.78 9.80 -5.77
N ALA A 114 11.80 11.14 -5.81
CA ALA A 114 13.00 11.88 -5.46
C ALA A 114 13.45 11.56 -4.03
N GLY A 115 14.72 11.18 -3.89
CA GLY A 115 15.33 10.79 -2.61
C GLY A 115 14.98 9.38 -2.13
N LEU A 116 14.15 8.62 -2.86
CA LEU A 116 13.86 7.23 -2.54
C LEU A 116 15.06 6.36 -2.95
N GLN A 117 15.63 5.66 -1.97
CA GLN A 117 16.68 4.68 -2.21
C GLN A 117 16.04 3.29 -2.29
N LEU A 118 16.13 2.68 -3.46
CA LEU A 118 15.67 1.32 -3.71
C LEU A 118 16.87 0.39 -3.92
N PRO A 119 16.74 -0.91 -3.65
CA PRO A 119 17.75 -1.90 -3.96
C PRO A 119 18.18 -1.87 -5.43
N GLU A 120 19.38 -2.35 -5.71
CA GLU A 120 19.89 -2.46 -7.07
C GLU A 120 18.95 -3.30 -7.94
N GLY A 121 18.76 -2.89 -9.18
CA GLY A 121 17.82 -3.53 -10.12
C GLY A 121 16.37 -3.11 -9.98
N SER A 122 16.01 -2.35 -8.94
CA SER A 122 14.65 -1.83 -8.77
C SER A 122 14.32 -0.76 -9.80
N LYS A 123 13.01 -0.61 -10.07
CA LYS A 123 12.47 0.43 -10.95
C LYS A 123 11.28 1.10 -10.30
N ALA A 124 11.23 2.43 -10.39
CA ALA A 124 10.08 3.21 -9.97
C ALA A 124 9.59 4.06 -11.15
N GLN A 125 8.29 3.99 -11.45
CA GLN A 125 7.68 4.66 -12.59
C GLN A 125 6.32 5.24 -12.22
N VAL A 126 6.06 6.48 -12.67
CA VAL A 126 4.72 7.08 -12.68
C VAL A 126 4.10 6.91 -14.05
N VAL A 127 2.89 6.40 -14.09
CA VAL A 127 2.00 6.48 -15.24
C VAL A 127 1.15 7.72 -15.06
N GLN A 128 1.44 8.76 -15.81
CA GLN A 128 0.61 9.98 -15.83
C GLN A 128 -0.72 9.64 -16.48
N GLY A 129 -1.80 9.55 -15.71
CA GLY A 129 -3.11 9.20 -16.21
C GLY A 129 -3.97 8.44 -15.19
N SER A 130 -5.03 7.80 -15.67
CA SER A 130 -5.97 7.05 -14.86
C SER A 130 -5.43 5.70 -14.40
N SER A 131 -6.11 5.11 -13.40
CA SER A 131 -5.91 3.72 -12.99
C SER A 131 -6.03 2.75 -14.16
N THR A 132 -7.01 2.96 -15.03
CA THR A 132 -7.23 2.12 -16.22
C THR A 132 -6.00 2.10 -17.13
N GLN A 133 -5.41 3.27 -17.42
CA GLN A 133 -4.20 3.35 -18.25
C GLN A 133 -3.01 2.62 -17.62
N MET A 134 -2.84 2.72 -16.29
CA MET A 134 -1.80 1.98 -15.58
C MET A 134 -2.06 0.47 -15.66
N PHE A 135 -3.28 0.03 -15.42
CA PHE A 135 -3.61 -1.40 -15.47
C PHE A 135 -3.53 -1.97 -16.89
N GLU A 136 -3.90 -1.21 -17.92
CA GLU A 136 -3.67 -1.58 -19.32
C GLU A 136 -2.19 -1.74 -19.63
N PHE A 137 -1.35 -0.80 -19.18
CA PHE A 137 0.10 -0.90 -19.31
C PHE A 137 0.65 -2.17 -18.64
N LEU A 138 0.24 -2.46 -17.41
CA LEU A 138 0.66 -3.67 -16.70
C LEU A 138 0.16 -4.95 -17.39
N ALA A 139 -1.10 -4.97 -17.83
CA ALA A 139 -1.68 -6.11 -18.53
C ALA A 139 -0.98 -6.38 -19.87
N SER A 140 -0.59 -5.33 -20.61
CA SER A 140 0.15 -5.47 -21.88
C SER A 140 1.53 -6.11 -21.68
N LYS A 141 2.10 -6.04 -20.48
CA LYS A 141 3.36 -6.68 -20.09
C LYS A 141 3.18 -8.08 -19.51
N GLY A 142 1.95 -8.58 -19.40
CA GLY A 142 1.65 -9.84 -18.72
C GLY A 142 1.99 -9.82 -17.23
N ALA A 143 2.04 -8.64 -16.63
CA ALA A 143 2.44 -8.46 -15.24
C ALA A 143 1.45 -9.12 -14.26
N LYS A 144 1.96 -9.47 -13.07
CA LYS A 144 1.17 -9.96 -11.95
C LYS A 144 1.54 -9.15 -10.71
N ILE A 145 0.53 -8.55 -10.06
CA ILE A 145 0.71 -7.65 -8.93
C ILE A 145 0.89 -8.47 -7.64
N ASP A 146 1.95 -8.20 -6.89
CA ASP A 146 2.18 -8.77 -5.55
C ASP A 146 1.51 -7.96 -4.46
N MET A 147 1.57 -6.63 -4.60
CA MET A 147 0.93 -5.69 -3.69
C MET A 147 0.25 -4.57 -4.48
N LEU A 148 -1.04 -4.35 -4.19
CA LEU A 148 -1.84 -3.26 -4.77
C LEU A 148 -2.21 -2.27 -3.68
N HIS A 149 -1.90 -1.00 -3.87
CA HIS A 149 -2.34 0.08 -3.00
C HIS A 149 -3.37 0.97 -3.71
N LEU A 150 -4.50 1.20 -3.07
CA LEU A 150 -5.61 1.98 -3.59
C LEU A 150 -5.87 3.21 -2.71
N ASP A 151 -5.25 4.32 -3.03
CA ASP A 151 -5.51 5.66 -2.48
C ASP A 151 -6.28 6.55 -3.46
N GLY A 152 -6.57 6.05 -4.64
CA GLY A 152 -7.49 6.60 -5.65
C GLY A 152 -8.76 5.76 -5.79
N ARG A 153 -9.71 6.26 -6.56
CA ARG A 153 -10.95 5.54 -6.88
C ARG A 153 -10.73 4.61 -8.07
N LEU A 154 -11.16 3.36 -7.92
CA LEU A 154 -11.26 2.44 -9.03
C LEU A 154 -12.42 2.81 -9.95
N MET A 155 -12.18 2.65 -11.26
CA MET A 155 -13.21 2.74 -12.29
C MET A 155 -13.78 1.33 -12.57
N LYS A 156 -14.96 1.24 -13.14
CA LYS A 156 -15.57 -0.06 -13.48
C LYS A 156 -14.72 -0.85 -14.48
N GLU A 157 -14.07 -0.14 -15.39
CA GLU A 157 -13.18 -0.69 -16.42
C GLU A 157 -11.96 -1.37 -15.80
N ASP A 158 -11.51 -0.89 -14.65
CA ASP A 158 -10.36 -1.44 -13.93
C ASP A 158 -10.60 -2.88 -13.47
N LEU A 159 -11.84 -3.24 -13.15
CA LEU A 159 -12.17 -4.53 -12.56
C LEU A 159 -11.83 -5.69 -13.48
N GLN A 160 -12.06 -5.55 -14.80
CA GLN A 160 -11.70 -6.57 -15.78
C GLN A 160 -10.18 -6.73 -15.91
N LEU A 161 -9.45 -5.61 -15.86
CA LEU A 161 -7.98 -5.61 -15.90
C LEU A 161 -7.40 -6.21 -14.62
N LEU A 162 -7.93 -5.83 -13.46
CA LEU A 162 -7.52 -6.38 -12.17
C LEU A 162 -7.74 -7.89 -12.10
N GLY A 163 -8.81 -8.42 -12.70
CA GLY A 163 -9.01 -9.88 -12.81
C GLY A 163 -7.89 -10.62 -13.54
N LYS A 164 -7.14 -9.92 -14.42
CA LYS A 164 -5.97 -10.47 -15.12
C LYS A 164 -4.67 -10.23 -14.36
N LEU A 165 -4.60 -9.18 -13.55
CA LEU A 165 -3.38 -8.70 -12.89
C LEU A 165 -3.21 -9.27 -11.48
N LEU A 166 -4.30 -9.45 -10.74
CA LEU A 166 -4.25 -9.96 -9.38
C LEU A 166 -3.89 -11.45 -9.37
N LYS A 167 -3.14 -11.84 -8.35
CA LYS A 167 -2.89 -13.23 -7.97
C LYS A 167 -3.77 -13.59 -6.77
N PRO A 168 -4.01 -14.88 -6.52
CA PRO A 168 -4.73 -15.31 -5.32
C PRO A 168 -4.09 -14.84 -4.01
N ASP A 169 -2.79 -14.57 -4.03
CA ASP A 169 -1.97 -14.12 -2.90
C ASP A 169 -1.59 -12.63 -2.96
N THR A 170 -2.17 -11.83 -3.85
CA THR A 170 -1.95 -10.38 -3.88
C THR A 170 -2.38 -9.75 -2.55
N LEU A 171 -1.50 -8.99 -1.91
CA LEU A 171 -1.85 -8.13 -0.80
C LEU A 171 -2.47 -6.83 -1.33
N ILE A 172 -3.68 -6.46 -0.87
CA ILE A 172 -4.31 -5.21 -1.27
C ILE A 172 -4.41 -4.30 -0.07
N ALA A 173 -3.89 -3.08 -0.19
CA ALA A 173 -4.01 -2.02 0.80
C ALA A 173 -5.02 -0.97 0.29
N LEU A 174 -5.94 -0.57 1.17
CA LEU A 174 -6.98 0.43 0.89
C LEU A 174 -6.76 1.61 1.82
N ASP A 175 -6.58 2.81 1.28
CA ASP A 175 -6.53 4.02 2.10
C ASP A 175 -7.94 4.61 2.30
N ASP A 176 -8.07 5.55 3.25
CA ASP A 176 -9.34 6.19 3.63
C ASP A 176 -10.43 5.16 4.03
N CYS A 177 -10.10 4.30 4.99
CA CYS A 177 -11.04 3.32 5.55
C CYS A 177 -11.76 3.83 6.81
N GLU A 178 -11.61 5.10 7.19
CA GLU A 178 -12.20 5.68 8.41
C GLU A 178 -13.65 6.11 8.31
N GLY A 179 -14.28 6.01 7.15
CA GLY A 179 -15.67 6.40 6.90
C GLY A 179 -16.17 5.86 5.56
N ASP A 180 -17.28 6.40 5.05
CA ASP A 180 -17.82 6.07 3.72
C ASP A 180 -16.98 6.70 2.60
N GLU A 181 -15.67 6.51 2.66
CA GLU A 181 -14.67 7.08 1.78
C GLU A 181 -14.17 6.09 0.71
N LYS A 182 -13.10 6.46 0.01
CA LYS A 182 -12.55 5.71 -1.14
C LYS A 182 -12.25 4.24 -0.80
N GLY A 183 -11.72 3.97 0.40
CA GLY A 183 -11.36 2.62 0.81
C GLY A 183 -12.55 1.67 0.79
N HIS A 184 -13.66 2.05 1.42
CA HIS A 184 -14.89 1.23 1.43
C HIS A 184 -15.55 1.13 0.06
N MET A 185 -15.52 2.21 -0.74
CA MET A 185 -16.03 2.16 -2.11
C MET A 185 -15.23 1.16 -2.98
N ASN A 186 -13.91 1.19 -2.90
CA ASN A 186 -13.06 0.25 -3.60
C ASN A 186 -13.26 -1.20 -3.11
N LEU A 187 -13.42 -1.38 -1.79
CA LEU A 187 -13.73 -2.68 -1.19
C LEU A 187 -15.02 -3.27 -1.77
N ASP A 188 -16.07 -2.47 -1.84
CA ASP A 188 -17.37 -2.91 -2.39
C ASP A 188 -17.29 -3.24 -3.88
N LEU A 189 -16.57 -2.44 -4.67
CA LEU A 189 -16.36 -2.73 -6.09
C LEU A 189 -15.63 -4.06 -6.29
N LEU A 190 -14.54 -4.29 -5.56
CA LEU A 190 -13.76 -5.53 -5.62
C LEU A 190 -14.57 -6.75 -5.19
N ARG A 191 -15.40 -6.62 -4.14
CA ARG A 191 -16.31 -7.68 -3.69
C ARG A 191 -17.36 -8.04 -4.73
N ARG A 192 -18.05 -7.05 -5.27
CA ARG A 192 -19.10 -7.26 -6.30
C ARG A 192 -18.53 -7.86 -7.58
N ALA A 193 -17.28 -7.54 -7.91
CA ALA A 193 -16.57 -8.13 -9.05
C ALA A 193 -16.03 -9.55 -8.77
N GLY A 194 -16.17 -10.07 -7.55
CA GLY A 194 -15.65 -11.39 -7.17
C GLY A 194 -14.12 -11.49 -7.08
N LEU A 195 -13.41 -10.36 -7.04
CA LEU A 195 -11.95 -10.32 -7.10
C LEU A 195 -11.26 -10.63 -5.77
N ILE A 196 -11.99 -10.54 -4.65
CA ILE A 196 -11.43 -10.67 -3.29
C ILE A 196 -12.16 -11.72 -2.44
N GLN A 197 -12.79 -12.72 -3.06
CA GLN A 197 -13.53 -13.77 -2.34
C GLN A 197 -12.66 -14.57 -1.37
N GLN A 198 -11.36 -14.66 -1.64
CA GLN A 198 -10.38 -15.38 -0.84
C GLN A 198 -9.53 -14.44 0.04
N HIS A 199 -10.03 -13.23 0.32
CA HIS A 199 -9.33 -12.25 1.14
C HIS A 199 -10.14 -11.92 2.39
N ALA A 200 -9.42 -11.65 3.49
CA ALA A 200 -9.99 -11.12 4.73
C ALA A 200 -9.61 -9.64 4.87
N PHE A 201 -10.58 -8.79 5.16
CA PHE A 201 -10.34 -7.38 5.47
C PHE A 201 -9.83 -7.22 6.90
N VAL A 202 -8.77 -6.43 7.06
CA VAL A 202 -8.08 -6.21 8.34
C VAL A 202 -7.69 -4.74 8.45
N GLU A 203 -8.05 -4.10 9.57
CA GLU A 203 -7.42 -2.85 10.02
C GLU A 203 -6.29 -3.22 10.98
N PRO A 204 -5.01 -2.97 10.60
CA PRO A 204 -3.88 -3.57 11.32
C PRO A 204 -3.66 -2.96 12.70
N PHE A 205 -3.96 -1.66 12.88
CA PHE A 205 -3.67 -0.94 14.10
C PHE A 205 -4.83 -0.06 14.54
N PRO A 206 -5.18 -0.07 15.86
CA PRO A 206 -6.07 0.91 16.41
C PRO A 206 -5.43 2.31 16.40
N ARG A 207 -6.22 3.35 16.15
CA ARG A 207 -5.73 4.75 16.09
C ARG A 207 -5.02 5.19 17.37
N GLU A 208 -5.43 4.66 18.52
CA GLU A 208 -4.83 4.93 19.81
C GLU A 208 -3.37 4.53 19.87
N LEU A 209 -2.99 3.45 19.21
CA LEU A 209 -1.61 2.99 19.14
C LEU A 209 -0.71 3.97 18.37
N PHE A 210 -1.20 4.50 17.26
CA PHE A 210 -0.47 5.51 16.52
C PHE A 210 -0.26 6.78 17.35
N ARG A 211 -1.27 7.21 18.13
CA ARG A 211 -1.13 8.34 19.04
C ARG A 211 -0.07 8.09 20.11
N LEU A 212 -0.04 6.91 20.69
CA LEU A 212 1.00 6.52 21.65
C LEU A 212 2.41 6.57 21.04
N TRP A 213 2.54 6.33 19.76
CA TRP A 213 3.81 6.42 19.04
C TRP A 213 4.13 7.83 18.51
N GLY A 214 3.27 8.81 18.75
CA GLY A 214 3.43 10.17 18.23
C GLY A 214 3.23 10.28 16.72
N LEU A 215 2.51 9.33 16.11
CA LEU A 215 2.22 9.31 14.69
C LEU A 215 0.83 9.90 14.43
N GLU A 216 0.71 10.77 13.45
CA GLU A 216 -0.58 11.32 13.03
C GLU A 216 -1.40 10.27 12.27
N THR A 217 -2.70 10.20 12.56
CA THR A 217 -3.62 9.21 11.98
C THR A 217 -4.86 9.90 11.40
N ARG A 218 -4.68 10.70 10.34
CA ARG A 218 -5.82 11.32 9.65
C ARG A 218 -6.58 10.32 8.81
N SER A 219 -5.86 9.40 8.17
CA SER A 219 -6.42 8.31 7.39
C SER A 219 -6.10 6.95 7.99
N VAL A 220 -6.92 5.95 7.70
CA VAL A 220 -6.73 4.55 8.09
C VAL A 220 -6.53 3.72 6.84
N THR A 221 -5.40 3.01 6.78
CA THR A 221 -5.14 2.02 5.75
C THR A 221 -5.61 0.65 6.22
N GLY A 222 -6.61 0.09 5.53
CA GLY A 222 -7.05 -1.28 5.71
C GLY A 222 -6.33 -2.23 4.74
N PHE A 223 -6.26 -3.51 5.08
CA PHE A 223 -5.65 -4.53 4.23
C PHE A 223 -6.62 -5.65 3.90
N LEU A 224 -6.53 -6.12 2.68
CA LEU A 224 -7.16 -7.36 2.22
C LEU A 224 -6.08 -8.43 2.15
N LEU A 225 -6.11 -9.32 3.14
CA LEU A 225 -5.14 -10.40 3.28
C LEU A 225 -5.62 -11.64 2.55
N PRO A 226 -4.80 -12.23 1.67
CA PRO A 226 -5.11 -13.51 1.05
C PRO A 226 -5.24 -14.61 2.10
N GLN A 227 -6.33 -15.39 2.06
CA GLN A 227 -6.53 -16.50 3.00
C GLN A 227 -5.52 -17.64 2.83
N SER A 228 -4.89 -17.73 1.65
CA SER A 228 -3.88 -18.74 1.33
C SER A 228 -2.48 -18.42 1.89
N SER A 229 -2.21 -17.16 2.21
CA SER A 229 -0.89 -16.73 2.72
C SER A 229 -0.72 -16.88 4.23
N ILE A 230 -1.66 -17.56 4.90
CA ILE A 230 -1.63 -17.72 6.34
C ILE A 230 -0.93 -19.02 6.76
N SER A 231 0.20 -19.24 6.18
CA SER A 231 1.27 -19.98 6.86
C SER A 231 2.28 -18.97 7.43
N PHE A 232 1.89 -18.26 8.49
CA PHE A 232 2.87 -17.66 9.37
C PHE A 232 3.60 -18.82 10.05
N THR A 233 4.48 -19.48 9.32
CA THR A 233 5.44 -20.39 9.90
C THR A 233 6.28 -19.59 10.85
N ARG A 234 6.12 -19.90 12.14
CA ARG A 234 7.09 -19.56 13.17
C ARG A 234 8.47 -20.06 12.67
N GLN A 235 9.33 -19.15 12.31
CA GLN A 235 10.77 -19.36 12.36
C GLN A 235 11.31 -18.62 13.57
#